data_d79b79def7185552d955261323c0f177
#
_entry.id   d79b79def7185552d955261323c0f177
#
_cell.length_a   1.000
_cell.length_b   1.000
_cell.length_c   1.000
_cell.angle_alpha   90.00
_cell.angle_beta   90.00
_cell.angle_gamma   90.00
#
_symmetry.space_group_name_H-M   'P 1'
#
loop_
_entity.id
_entity.type
_entity.pdbx_description
1 polymer ?
#
loop_
_entity_poly.entity_id
_entity_poly.type
_entity_poly.pdbx_seq_one_letter_code
_entity_poly.pdbx_strand_id
1 'polypeptide(L)'
;MKERNVGLLSTLACYILWGLLPLYWHILEDLDSVFILCNRIVWSAVFTIAILLITKKFSEVKAVFRDKKKMRFMIPAAITITINWGVYIWAVNAGHLLDSSLGYYMNPLVVFAIGIALFHETSSVLDWVSLALATVGVLIATIAYGAFPWIAIVLALSFGLYGTFKKLAGVGGITSIAVETIMITPFALAFLLFSPASSASIAQLTPLTTTLLLLTGIVTASPLILFTYGVNRLPLSTVGFLQYSSPTLQMLIGVPKLFLNLRQPLCPQFLPLQERSIPDSAWVDFTNDAEALAAD
;
A
#
# COMPACT_ATOMS: atom_id res chain seq x y z
N MET A 1 0.76 15.36 -25.03
CA MET A 1 1.91 15.49 -24.09
C MET A 1 1.49 15.95 -22.69
N LYS A 2 0.65 16.98 -22.54
CA LYS A 2 0.24 17.52 -21.22
C LYS A 2 -0.44 16.48 -20.31
N GLU A 3 -1.40 15.70 -20.80
CA GLU A 3 -2.13 14.67 -20.03
C GLU A 3 -1.21 13.52 -19.58
N ARG A 4 -0.31 13.05 -20.46
CA ARG A 4 0.67 12.02 -20.11
C ARG A 4 1.61 12.47 -18.99
N ASN A 5 2.11 13.70 -19.06
CA ASN A 5 2.99 14.26 -18.03
C ASN A 5 2.27 14.40 -16.68
N VAL A 6 0.99 14.81 -16.69
CA VAL A 6 0.16 14.85 -15.49
C VAL A 6 0.00 13.43 -14.91
N GLY A 7 -0.25 12.42 -15.75
CA GLY A 7 -0.31 11.03 -15.33
C GLY A 7 0.98 10.56 -14.68
N LEU A 8 2.14 10.81 -15.32
CA LEU A 8 3.46 10.42 -14.80
C LEU A 8 3.77 11.07 -13.46
N LEU A 9 3.58 12.40 -13.36
CA LEU A 9 3.84 13.14 -12.11
C LEU A 9 2.91 12.69 -10.99
N SER A 10 1.62 12.47 -11.28
CA SER A 10 0.66 11.98 -10.28
C SER A 10 1.03 10.58 -9.78
N THR A 11 1.38 9.67 -10.68
CA THR A 11 1.78 8.30 -10.34
C THR A 11 3.06 8.27 -9.52
N LEU A 12 4.07 9.04 -9.94
CA LEU A 12 5.34 9.13 -9.20
C LEU A 12 5.12 9.74 -7.81
N ALA A 13 4.37 10.84 -7.70
CA ALA A 13 4.03 11.45 -6.42
C ALA A 13 3.26 10.48 -5.50
N CYS A 14 2.33 9.69 -6.06
CA CYS A 14 1.63 8.64 -5.32
C CYS A 14 2.62 7.65 -4.70
N TYR A 15 3.53 7.08 -5.50
CA TYR A 15 4.46 6.07 -5.01
C TYR A 15 5.54 6.62 -4.07
N ILE A 16 5.96 7.88 -4.25
CA ILE A 16 6.80 8.57 -3.26
C ILE A 16 6.06 8.72 -1.93
N LEU A 17 4.80 9.17 -1.95
CA LEU A 17 3.99 9.25 -0.74
C LEU A 17 3.86 7.88 -0.07
N TRP A 18 3.54 6.82 -0.82
CA TRP A 18 3.47 5.46 -0.26
C TRP A 18 4.83 4.97 0.26
N GLY A 19 5.94 5.38 -0.35
CA GLY A 19 7.29 5.10 0.14
C GLY A 19 7.59 5.75 1.49
N LEU A 20 6.98 6.91 1.78
CA LEU A 20 7.14 7.65 3.03
C LEU A 20 6.14 7.24 4.14
N LEU A 21 5.03 6.59 3.78
CA LEU A 21 3.97 6.22 4.72
C LEU A 21 4.42 5.36 5.92
N PRO A 22 5.40 4.44 5.80
CA PRO A 22 5.88 3.71 6.96
C PRO A 22 6.35 4.60 8.12
N LEU A 23 6.89 5.78 7.82
CA LEU A 23 7.28 6.76 8.84
C LEU A 23 6.06 7.27 9.65
N TYR A 24 4.94 7.43 8.97
CA TYR A 24 3.69 7.87 9.60
C TYR A 24 3.06 6.74 10.43
N TRP A 25 3.00 5.52 9.88
CA TRP A 25 2.39 4.39 10.57
C TRP A 25 3.18 3.96 11.81
N HIS A 26 4.50 4.12 11.78
CA HIS A 26 5.36 3.84 12.94
C HIS A 26 4.97 4.64 14.20
N ILE A 27 4.46 5.87 14.04
CA ILE A 27 4.02 6.70 15.19
C ILE A 27 2.71 6.15 15.82
N LEU A 28 1.98 5.33 15.07
CA LEU A 28 0.70 4.74 15.48
C LEU A 28 0.81 3.24 15.78
N GLU A 29 2.01 2.68 15.86
CA GLU A 29 2.24 1.22 15.96
C GLU A 29 1.68 0.57 17.24
N ASP A 30 1.50 1.34 18.31
CA ASP A 30 0.92 0.87 19.56
C ASP A 30 -0.59 0.60 19.48
N LEU A 31 -1.26 1.11 18.45
CA LEU A 31 -2.69 0.94 18.24
C LEU A 31 -2.98 -0.31 17.39
N ASP A 32 -4.15 -0.93 17.63
CA ASP A 32 -4.59 -2.05 16.80
C ASP A 32 -4.65 -1.70 15.30
N SER A 33 -4.06 -2.55 14.46
CA SER A 33 -3.91 -2.29 13.03
C SER A 33 -5.26 -2.19 12.30
N VAL A 34 -6.27 -2.97 12.73
CA VAL A 34 -7.61 -2.93 12.14
C VAL A 34 -8.34 -1.67 12.59
N PHE A 35 -8.11 -1.22 13.83
CA PHE A 35 -8.60 0.06 14.32
C PHE A 35 -8.05 1.23 13.48
N ILE A 36 -6.75 1.25 13.20
CA ILE A 36 -6.11 2.24 12.32
C ILE A 36 -6.74 2.18 10.93
N LEU A 37 -6.90 0.97 10.35
CA LEU A 37 -7.50 0.79 9.03
C LEU A 37 -8.93 1.34 8.96
N CYS A 38 -9.76 1.04 9.95
CA CYS A 38 -11.14 1.53 9.98
C CYS A 38 -11.19 3.06 10.09
N ASN A 39 -10.33 3.66 10.92
CA ASN A 39 -10.19 5.12 10.97
C ASN A 39 -9.75 5.71 9.62
N ARG A 40 -8.77 5.11 8.95
CA ARG A 40 -8.33 5.54 7.60
C ARG A 40 -9.49 5.57 6.60
N ILE A 41 -10.35 4.55 6.61
CA ILE A 41 -11.50 4.46 5.70
C ILE A 41 -12.51 5.55 6.01
N VAL A 42 -12.91 5.69 7.28
CA VAL A 42 -13.90 6.67 7.71
C VAL A 42 -13.42 8.09 7.44
N TRP A 43 -12.20 8.43 7.85
CA TRP A 43 -11.66 9.78 7.63
C TRP A 43 -11.35 10.07 6.16
N SER A 44 -11.03 9.06 5.35
CA SER A 44 -10.93 9.23 3.89
C SER A 44 -12.29 9.54 3.25
N ALA A 45 -13.36 8.91 3.73
CA ALA A 45 -14.71 9.24 3.29
C ALA A 45 -15.05 10.69 3.67
N VAL A 46 -14.83 11.09 4.92
CA VAL A 46 -15.06 12.47 5.39
C VAL A 46 -14.27 13.48 4.55
N PHE A 47 -12.98 13.23 4.35
CA PHE A 47 -12.08 14.10 3.57
C PHE A 47 -12.55 14.26 2.11
N THR A 48 -12.83 13.15 1.42
CA THR A 48 -13.22 13.19 0.02
C THR A 48 -14.61 13.79 -0.18
N ILE A 49 -15.56 13.48 0.73
CA ILE A 49 -16.90 14.11 0.73
C ILE A 49 -16.78 15.60 0.97
N ALA A 50 -15.97 16.04 1.94
CA ALA A 50 -15.78 17.46 2.22
C ALA A 50 -15.25 18.21 0.98
N ILE A 51 -14.23 17.67 0.29
CA ILE A 51 -13.74 18.28 -0.96
C ILE A 51 -14.84 18.35 -2.02
N LEU A 52 -15.63 17.29 -2.19
CA LEU A 52 -16.70 17.26 -3.19
C LEU A 52 -17.83 18.22 -2.88
N LEU A 53 -18.13 18.47 -1.60
CA LEU A 53 -19.09 19.46 -1.17
C LEU A 53 -18.59 20.89 -1.40
N ILE A 54 -17.33 21.18 -0.99
CA ILE A 54 -16.68 22.49 -1.20
C ILE A 54 -16.59 22.82 -2.70
N THR A 55 -16.21 21.84 -3.52
CA THR A 55 -16.10 22.03 -4.97
C THR A 55 -17.44 21.92 -5.71
N LYS A 56 -18.54 21.71 -4.99
CA LYS A 56 -19.93 21.52 -5.52
C LYS A 56 -20.03 20.34 -6.50
N LYS A 57 -19.17 19.32 -6.37
CA LYS A 57 -19.12 18.16 -7.24
C LYS A 57 -19.70 16.88 -6.64
N PHE A 58 -20.39 16.97 -5.50
CA PHE A 58 -20.99 15.79 -4.85
C PHE A 58 -22.04 15.09 -5.73
N SER A 59 -22.63 15.80 -6.68
CA SER A 59 -23.51 15.21 -7.70
C SER A 59 -22.83 14.14 -8.56
N GLU A 60 -21.51 14.22 -8.74
CA GLU A 60 -20.74 13.20 -9.46
C GLU A 60 -20.79 11.85 -8.76
N VAL A 61 -20.73 11.80 -7.42
CA VAL A 61 -20.88 10.58 -6.62
C VAL A 61 -22.25 9.95 -6.86
N LYS A 62 -23.33 10.77 -6.78
CA LYS A 62 -24.69 10.28 -7.08
C LYS A 62 -24.82 9.77 -8.49
N ALA A 63 -24.18 10.42 -9.47
CA ALA A 63 -24.18 9.99 -10.86
C ALA A 63 -23.48 8.63 -11.02
N VAL A 64 -22.34 8.41 -10.35
CA VAL A 64 -21.64 7.12 -10.37
C VAL A 64 -22.50 6.01 -9.78
N PHE A 65 -23.14 6.22 -8.61
CA PHE A 65 -24.02 5.22 -8.01
C PHE A 65 -25.23 4.86 -8.90
N ARG A 66 -25.71 5.78 -9.73
CA ARG A 66 -26.81 5.54 -10.68
C ARG A 66 -26.33 4.87 -11.99
N ASP A 67 -25.07 4.99 -12.31
CA ASP A 67 -24.47 4.44 -13.54
C ASP A 67 -24.06 2.98 -13.32
N LYS A 68 -24.93 2.05 -13.73
CA LYS A 68 -24.67 0.60 -13.64
C LYS A 68 -23.39 0.17 -14.35
N LYS A 69 -22.98 0.86 -15.41
CA LYS A 69 -21.74 0.54 -16.16
C LYS A 69 -20.51 0.88 -15.32
N LYS A 70 -20.50 2.00 -14.63
CA LYS A 70 -19.41 2.37 -13.72
C LYS A 70 -19.43 1.53 -12.47
N MET A 71 -20.58 1.32 -11.84
CA MET A 71 -20.73 0.53 -10.63
C MET A 71 -20.26 -0.92 -10.78
N ARG A 72 -20.47 -1.54 -11.96
CA ARG A 72 -19.95 -2.91 -12.21
C ARG A 72 -18.42 -3.00 -12.08
N PHE A 73 -17.69 -1.91 -12.18
CA PHE A 73 -16.24 -1.86 -11.96
C PHE A 73 -15.87 -1.25 -10.61
N MET A 74 -16.66 -0.31 -10.10
CA MET A 74 -16.40 0.32 -8.80
C MET A 74 -16.61 -0.66 -7.62
N ILE A 75 -17.62 -1.54 -7.69
CA ILE A 75 -17.85 -2.56 -6.67
C ILE A 75 -16.65 -3.51 -6.56
N PRO A 76 -16.19 -4.19 -7.64
CA PRO A 76 -15.01 -5.03 -7.53
C PRO A 76 -13.73 -4.27 -7.20
N ALA A 77 -13.60 -2.99 -7.57
CA ALA A 77 -12.49 -2.15 -7.13
C ALA A 77 -12.49 -1.99 -5.59
N ALA A 78 -13.62 -1.65 -5.00
CA ALA A 78 -13.76 -1.54 -3.55
C ALA A 78 -13.50 -2.88 -2.84
N ILE A 79 -13.99 -3.99 -3.38
CA ILE A 79 -13.77 -5.33 -2.83
C ILE A 79 -12.29 -5.71 -2.90
N THR A 80 -11.65 -5.55 -4.05
CA THR A 80 -10.24 -5.94 -4.23
C THR A 80 -9.29 -5.14 -3.36
N ILE A 81 -9.51 -3.83 -3.20
CA ILE A 81 -8.69 -3.03 -2.28
C ILE A 81 -8.95 -3.39 -0.81
N THR A 82 -10.18 -3.73 -0.44
CA THR A 82 -10.51 -4.19 0.91
C THR A 82 -9.85 -5.53 1.22
N ILE A 83 -9.89 -6.48 0.28
CA ILE A 83 -9.18 -7.76 0.39
C ILE A 83 -7.67 -7.51 0.53
N ASN A 84 -7.10 -6.66 -0.32
CA ASN A 84 -5.68 -6.32 -0.27
C ASN A 84 -5.28 -5.82 1.12
N TRP A 85 -5.99 -4.85 1.66
CA TRP A 85 -5.71 -4.29 2.98
C TRP A 85 -5.96 -5.30 4.11
N GLY A 86 -7.05 -6.07 4.04
CA GLY A 86 -7.37 -7.09 5.03
C GLY A 86 -6.32 -8.19 5.10
N VAL A 87 -5.91 -8.74 3.94
CA VAL A 87 -4.86 -9.75 3.86
C VAL A 87 -3.51 -9.19 4.32
N TYR A 88 -3.18 -7.95 3.94
CA TYR A 88 -1.96 -7.30 4.39
C TYR A 88 -1.91 -7.18 5.92
N ILE A 89 -2.96 -6.65 6.55
CA ILE A 89 -3.03 -6.47 8.00
C ILE A 89 -2.97 -7.84 8.71
N TRP A 90 -3.74 -8.80 8.21
CA TRP A 90 -3.70 -10.16 8.76
C TRP A 90 -2.29 -10.75 8.67
N ALA A 91 -1.62 -10.62 7.53
CA ALA A 91 -0.28 -11.13 7.31
C ALA A 91 0.75 -10.48 8.26
N VAL A 92 0.66 -9.16 8.46
CA VAL A 92 1.53 -8.44 9.40
C VAL A 92 1.32 -8.94 10.84
N ASN A 93 0.07 -9.05 11.28
CA ASN A 93 -0.26 -9.49 12.64
C ASN A 93 0.06 -10.97 12.89
N ALA A 94 -0.03 -11.81 11.84
CA ALA A 94 0.31 -13.24 11.91
C ALA A 94 1.82 -13.52 11.74
N GLY A 95 2.67 -12.50 11.61
CA GLY A 95 4.11 -12.65 11.45
C GLY A 95 4.60 -12.97 10.04
N HIS A 96 3.72 -12.90 9.03
CA HIS A 96 4.02 -13.15 7.60
C HIS A 96 4.54 -11.89 6.87
N LEU A 97 5.47 -11.17 7.50
CA LEU A 97 6.01 -9.92 6.95
C LEU A 97 6.79 -10.12 5.65
N LEU A 98 7.54 -11.22 5.53
CA LEU A 98 8.30 -11.54 4.31
C LEU A 98 7.37 -11.78 3.12
N ASP A 99 6.26 -12.51 3.34
CA ASP A 99 5.24 -12.73 2.30
C ASP A 99 4.64 -11.40 1.82
N SER A 100 4.32 -10.51 2.75
CA SER A 100 3.77 -9.20 2.42
C SER A 100 4.76 -8.37 1.60
N SER A 101 6.03 -8.36 2.00
CA SER A 101 7.10 -7.67 1.29
C SER A 101 7.29 -8.22 -0.12
N LEU A 102 7.31 -9.55 -0.28
CA LEU A 102 7.39 -10.21 -1.57
C LEU A 102 6.21 -9.80 -2.48
N GLY A 103 5.00 -9.67 -1.91
CA GLY A 103 3.83 -9.20 -2.61
C GLY A 103 4.02 -7.81 -3.23
N TYR A 104 4.65 -6.88 -2.53
CA TYR A 104 4.95 -5.55 -3.06
C TYR A 104 5.94 -5.57 -4.24
N TYR A 105 6.90 -6.48 -4.25
CA TYR A 105 7.80 -6.66 -5.39
C TYR A 105 7.14 -7.41 -6.56
N MET A 106 6.15 -8.26 -6.28
CA MET A 106 5.35 -8.95 -7.32
C MET A 106 4.31 -8.04 -7.96
N ASN A 107 3.79 -7.04 -7.25
CA ASN A 107 2.76 -6.13 -7.73
C ASN A 107 3.06 -5.53 -9.12
N PRO A 108 4.24 -4.93 -9.36
CA PRO A 108 4.55 -4.34 -10.66
C PRO A 108 4.50 -5.36 -11.79
N LEU A 109 4.94 -6.62 -11.53
CA LEU A 109 4.92 -7.70 -12.52
C LEU A 109 3.47 -8.04 -12.92
N VAL A 110 2.58 -8.15 -11.92
CA VAL A 110 1.15 -8.44 -12.14
C VAL A 110 0.47 -7.30 -12.88
N VAL A 111 0.71 -6.05 -12.47
CA VAL A 111 0.12 -4.86 -13.10
C VAL A 111 0.58 -4.75 -14.55
N PHE A 112 1.87 -5.01 -14.83
CA PHE A 112 2.41 -5.04 -16.19
C PHE A 112 1.77 -6.15 -17.03
N ALA A 113 1.70 -7.38 -16.48
CA ALA A 113 1.09 -8.51 -17.18
C ALA A 113 -0.38 -8.25 -17.52
N ILE A 114 -1.16 -7.65 -16.61
CA ILE A 114 -2.54 -7.25 -16.85
C ILE A 114 -2.61 -6.17 -17.94
N GLY A 115 -1.70 -5.19 -17.95
CA GLY A 115 -1.62 -4.15 -18.96
C GLY A 115 -1.51 -4.73 -20.38
N ILE A 116 -0.61 -5.70 -20.55
CA ILE A 116 -0.43 -6.38 -21.84
C ILE A 116 -1.61 -7.30 -22.16
N ALA A 117 -2.01 -8.17 -21.22
CA ALA A 117 -2.99 -9.21 -21.50
C ALA A 117 -4.41 -8.66 -21.69
N LEU A 118 -4.82 -7.66 -20.91
CA LEU A 118 -6.18 -7.15 -20.92
C LEU A 118 -6.34 -5.88 -21.76
N PHE A 119 -5.34 -5.00 -21.74
CA PHE A 119 -5.40 -3.72 -22.45
C PHE A 119 -4.60 -3.73 -23.75
N HIS A 120 -3.96 -4.86 -24.11
CA HIS A 120 -3.14 -5.00 -25.32
C HIS A 120 -2.09 -3.88 -25.45
N GLU A 121 -1.52 -3.47 -24.31
CA GLU A 121 -0.52 -2.40 -24.28
C GLU A 121 0.76 -2.85 -24.98
N THR A 122 1.32 -1.99 -25.82
CA THR A 122 2.62 -2.25 -26.49
C THR A 122 3.76 -1.90 -25.56
N SER A 123 4.77 -2.75 -25.49
CA SER A 123 5.94 -2.60 -24.62
C SER A 123 7.23 -2.61 -25.45
N SER A 124 8.19 -1.80 -25.04
CA SER A 124 9.52 -1.78 -25.65
C SER A 124 10.35 -3.01 -25.26
N VAL A 125 11.42 -3.28 -26.00
CA VAL A 125 12.37 -4.36 -25.63
C VAL A 125 12.97 -4.11 -24.24
N LEU A 126 13.22 -2.83 -23.90
CA LEU A 126 13.75 -2.47 -22.59
C LEU A 126 12.77 -2.80 -21.46
N ASP A 127 11.47 -2.62 -21.68
CA ASP A 127 10.42 -2.99 -20.70
C ASP A 127 10.43 -4.50 -20.45
N TRP A 128 10.55 -5.30 -21.50
CA TRP A 128 10.64 -6.76 -21.39
C TRP A 128 11.91 -7.23 -20.66
N VAL A 129 13.07 -6.60 -20.94
CA VAL A 129 14.32 -6.89 -20.21
C VAL A 129 14.16 -6.54 -18.74
N SER A 130 13.61 -5.38 -18.42
CA SER A 130 13.38 -4.94 -17.04
C SER A 130 12.43 -5.90 -16.30
N LEU A 131 11.36 -6.33 -16.97
CA LEU A 131 10.39 -7.29 -16.43
C LEU A 131 11.08 -8.66 -16.17
N ALA A 132 11.89 -9.14 -17.10
CA ALA A 132 12.61 -10.40 -16.94
C ALA A 132 13.57 -10.35 -15.75
N LEU A 133 14.36 -9.28 -15.60
CA LEU A 133 15.25 -9.08 -14.47
C LEU A 133 14.49 -9.02 -13.13
N ALA A 134 13.39 -8.28 -13.08
CA ALA A 134 12.55 -8.21 -11.89
C ALA A 134 11.91 -9.57 -11.56
N THR A 135 11.46 -10.32 -12.57
CA THR A 135 10.92 -11.67 -12.40
C THR A 135 11.96 -12.61 -11.83
N VAL A 136 13.20 -12.58 -12.35
CA VAL A 136 14.31 -13.39 -11.83
C VAL A 136 14.58 -13.04 -10.36
N GLY A 137 14.60 -11.74 -10.00
CA GLY A 137 14.78 -11.32 -8.61
C GLY A 137 13.67 -11.84 -7.68
N VAL A 138 12.41 -11.76 -8.11
CA VAL A 138 11.27 -12.29 -7.35
C VAL A 138 11.35 -13.82 -7.23
N LEU A 139 11.73 -14.53 -8.29
CA LEU A 139 11.89 -15.98 -8.26
C LEU A 139 12.99 -16.42 -7.29
N ILE A 140 14.15 -15.75 -7.31
CA ILE A 140 15.23 -16.01 -6.36
C ILE A 140 14.75 -15.82 -4.92
N ALA A 141 14.06 -14.69 -4.64
CA ALA A 141 13.51 -14.41 -3.32
C ALA A 141 12.46 -15.45 -2.90
N THR A 142 11.60 -15.88 -3.82
CA THR A 142 10.58 -16.91 -3.57
C THR A 142 11.21 -18.28 -3.27
N ILE A 143 12.23 -18.68 -4.02
CA ILE A 143 12.95 -19.94 -3.80
C ILE A 143 13.69 -19.90 -2.46
N ALA A 144 14.36 -18.78 -2.15
CA ALA A 144 15.04 -18.59 -0.88
C ALA A 144 14.08 -18.59 0.32
N TYR A 145 12.84 -18.14 0.12
CA TYR A 145 11.78 -18.19 1.13
C TYR A 145 11.36 -19.63 1.49
N GLY A 146 11.45 -20.57 0.57
CA GLY A 146 11.26 -22.00 0.81
C GLY A 146 9.81 -22.45 1.01
N ALA A 147 8.80 -21.57 0.83
CA ALA A 147 7.38 -21.88 0.93
C ALA A 147 6.60 -21.27 -0.24
N PHE A 148 5.39 -21.79 -0.51
CA PHE A 148 4.53 -21.22 -1.54
C PHE A 148 3.99 -19.84 -1.12
N PRO A 149 4.29 -18.74 -1.85
CA PRO A 149 4.04 -17.36 -1.42
C PRO A 149 2.60 -16.92 -1.71
N TRP A 150 1.58 -17.66 -1.22
CA TRP A 150 0.17 -17.39 -1.54
C TRP A 150 -0.28 -15.98 -1.09
N ILE A 151 0.23 -15.49 0.04
CA ILE A 151 -0.07 -14.14 0.55
C ILE A 151 0.42 -13.08 -0.44
N ALA A 152 1.67 -13.23 -0.90
CA ALA A 152 2.27 -12.34 -1.89
C ALA A 152 1.46 -12.32 -3.19
N ILE A 153 1.02 -13.49 -3.66
CA ILE A 153 0.20 -13.64 -4.86
C ILE A 153 -1.15 -12.93 -4.68
N VAL A 154 -1.83 -13.15 -3.54
CA VAL A 154 -3.13 -12.50 -3.27
C VAL A 154 -2.97 -10.98 -3.19
N LEU A 155 -1.92 -10.48 -2.54
CA LEU A 155 -1.64 -9.04 -2.45
C LEU A 155 -1.36 -8.45 -3.84
N ALA A 156 -0.52 -9.11 -4.65
CA ALA A 156 -0.19 -8.65 -5.98
C ALA A 156 -1.41 -8.67 -6.92
N LEU A 157 -2.18 -9.75 -6.93
CA LEU A 157 -3.37 -9.88 -7.77
C LEU A 157 -4.47 -8.90 -7.36
N SER A 158 -4.77 -8.79 -6.06
CA SER A 158 -5.82 -7.89 -5.59
C SER A 158 -5.52 -6.43 -5.91
N PHE A 159 -4.27 -5.99 -5.78
CA PHE A 159 -3.88 -4.63 -6.13
C PHE A 159 -3.84 -4.40 -7.66
N GLY A 160 -3.33 -5.36 -8.43
CA GLY A 160 -3.35 -5.30 -9.89
C GLY A 160 -4.76 -5.23 -10.45
N LEU A 161 -5.68 -6.04 -9.92
CA LEU A 161 -7.10 -6.00 -10.26
C LEU A 161 -7.76 -4.69 -9.84
N TYR A 162 -7.41 -4.15 -8.66
CA TYR A 162 -7.87 -2.83 -8.24
C TYR A 162 -7.53 -1.75 -9.26
N GLY A 163 -6.26 -1.64 -9.67
CA GLY A 163 -5.84 -0.70 -10.70
C GLY A 163 -6.58 -0.89 -12.04
N THR A 164 -6.80 -2.14 -12.42
CA THR A 164 -7.57 -2.53 -13.61
C THR A 164 -9.01 -2.02 -13.54
N PHE A 165 -9.71 -2.31 -12.46
CA PHE A 165 -11.10 -1.88 -12.29
C PHE A 165 -11.22 -0.35 -12.21
N LYS A 166 -10.26 0.33 -11.60
CA LYS A 166 -10.19 1.80 -11.61
C LYS A 166 -10.09 2.35 -13.03
N LYS A 167 -9.19 1.78 -13.84
CA LYS A 167 -9.02 2.16 -15.25
C LYS A 167 -10.28 1.93 -16.07
N LEU A 168 -10.92 0.78 -15.89
CA LEU A 168 -12.17 0.43 -16.59
C LEU A 168 -13.37 1.28 -16.15
N ALA A 169 -13.42 1.68 -14.87
CA ALA A 169 -14.48 2.56 -14.37
C ALA A 169 -14.37 3.98 -14.94
N GLY A 170 -13.16 4.46 -15.21
CA GLY A 170 -12.92 5.80 -15.77
C GLY A 170 -13.48 6.92 -14.91
N VAL A 171 -13.57 6.73 -13.58
CA VAL A 171 -14.09 7.70 -12.63
C VAL A 171 -12.97 8.61 -12.14
N GLY A 172 -13.23 9.90 -11.99
CA GLY A 172 -12.27 10.87 -11.48
C GLY A 172 -11.75 10.50 -10.08
N GLY A 173 -10.47 10.81 -9.78
CA GLY A 173 -9.79 10.33 -8.58
C GLY A 173 -10.55 10.56 -7.28
N ILE A 174 -10.96 11.81 -7.01
CA ILE A 174 -11.66 12.16 -5.76
C ILE A 174 -13.02 11.46 -5.68
N THR A 175 -13.81 11.50 -6.76
CA THR A 175 -15.12 10.86 -6.85
C THR A 175 -15.02 9.35 -6.68
N SER A 176 -14.00 8.73 -7.26
CA SER A 176 -13.76 7.30 -7.16
C SER A 176 -13.45 6.87 -5.72
N ILE A 177 -12.54 7.56 -5.04
CA ILE A 177 -12.21 7.25 -3.63
C ILE A 177 -13.43 7.51 -2.71
N ALA A 178 -14.19 8.58 -2.96
CA ALA A 178 -15.42 8.82 -2.21
C ALA A 178 -16.43 7.67 -2.35
N VAL A 179 -16.66 7.19 -3.57
CA VAL A 179 -17.58 6.05 -3.81
C VAL A 179 -17.10 4.79 -3.10
N GLU A 180 -15.82 4.45 -3.21
CA GLU A 180 -15.22 3.27 -2.56
C GLU A 180 -15.32 3.35 -1.04
N THR A 181 -14.90 4.48 -0.47
CA THR A 181 -14.90 4.66 0.99
C THR A 181 -16.34 4.71 1.54
N ILE A 182 -17.30 5.33 0.85
CA ILE A 182 -18.71 5.31 1.24
C ILE A 182 -19.25 3.88 1.29
N MET A 183 -18.89 3.02 0.32
CA MET A 183 -19.34 1.61 0.32
C MET A 183 -18.75 0.81 1.48
N ILE A 184 -17.51 1.07 1.88
CA ILE A 184 -16.82 0.31 2.93
C ILE A 184 -17.06 0.90 4.33
N THR A 185 -17.34 2.20 4.43
CA THR A 185 -17.53 2.91 5.70
C THR A 185 -18.53 2.24 6.67
N PRO A 186 -19.68 1.70 6.25
CA PRO A 186 -20.59 1.02 7.18
C PRO A 186 -19.93 -0.14 7.93
N PHE A 187 -19.09 -0.92 7.27
CA PHE A 187 -18.35 -2.04 7.87
C PHE A 187 -17.24 -1.54 8.81
N ALA A 188 -16.54 -0.48 8.41
CA ALA A 188 -15.51 0.15 9.25
C ALA A 188 -16.14 0.75 10.52
N LEU A 189 -17.27 1.43 10.40
CA LEU A 189 -18.00 1.97 11.56
C LEU A 189 -18.52 0.87 12.46
N ALA A 190 -19.02 -0.24 11.91
CA ALA A 190 -19.45 -1.38 12.72
C ALA A 190 -18.27 -1.93 13.56
N PHE A 191 -17.08 -2.06 12.97
CA PHE A 191 -15.89 -2.46 13.73
C PHE A 191 -15.54 -1.44 14.82
N LEU A 192 -15.50 -0.16 14.49
CA LEU A 192 -15.14 0.91 15.45
C LEU A 192 -16.11 0.98 16.63
N LEU A 193 -17.39 0.68 16.42
CA LEU A 193 -18.41 0.77 17.45
C LEU A 193 -18.54 -0.49 18.30
N PHE A 194 -18.29 -1.68 17.75
CA PHE A 194 -18.62 -2.95 18.39
C PHE A 194 -17.41 -3.85 18.71
N SER A 195 -16.21 -3.54 18.21
CA SER A 195 -15.02 -4.38 18.48
C SER A 195 -14.37 -4.05 19.83
N PRO A 196 -14.07 -5.07 20.64
CA PRO A 196 -13.26 -4.88 21.86
C PRO A 196 -11.88 -4.29 21.58
N ALA A 197 -11.25 -4.64 20.46
CA ALA A 197 -9.96 -4.07 20.04
C ALA A 197 -10.05 -2.55 19.79
N SER A 198 -11.18 -2.08 19.25
CA SER A 198 -11.45 -0.65 19.10
C SER A 198 -11.54 0.06 20.46
N SER A 199 -12.27 -0.52 21.41
CA SER A 199 -12.40 0.05 22.76
C SER A 199 -11.05 0.12 23.48
N ALA A 200 -10.22 -0.92 23.35
CA ALA A 200 -8.87 -0.95 23.91
C ALA A 200 -7.97 0.13 23.29
N SER A 201 -8.03 0.29 21.98
CA SER A 201 -7.25 1.33 21.27
C SER A 201 -7.70 2.75 21.64
N ILE A 202 -9.02 2.98 21.80
CA ILE A 202 -9.56 4.28 22.23
C ILE A 202 -9.03 4.66 23.63
N ALA A 203 -8.90 3.69 24.53
CA ALA A 203 -8.39 3.94 25.88
C ALA A 203 -6.90 4.36 25.92
N GLN A 204 -6.14 4.08 24.84
CA GLN A 204 -4.72 4.41 24.70
C GLN A 204 -4.47 5.72 23.93
N LEU A 205 -5.52 6.41 23.46
CA LEU A 205 -5.38 7.60 22.65
C LEU A 205 -4.75 8.77 23.44
N THR A 206 -3.73 9.35 22.87
CA THR A 206 -3.13 10.62 23.27
C THR A 206 -3.61 11.75 22.34
N PRO A 207 -3.43 13.02 22.69
CA PRO A 207 -3.75 14.14 21.77
C PRO A 207 -3.01 14.03 20.43
N LEU A 208 -1.78 13.55 20.44
CA LEU A 208 -0.97 13.33 19.23
C LEU A 208 -1.56 12.22 18.36
N THR A 209 -1.76 11.02 18.93
CA THR A 209 -2.31 9.88 18.16
C THR A 209 -3.72 10.14 17.66
N THR A 210 -4.55 10.87 18.44
CA THR A 210 -5.88 11.31 17.98
C THR A 210 -5.77 12.23 16.77
N THR A 211 -4.89 13.23 16.80
CA THR A 211 -4.69 14.14 15.66
C THR A 211 -4.20 13.37 14.43
N LEU A 212 -3.24 12.46 14.63
CA LEU A 212 -2.74 11.60 13.54
C LEU A 212 -3.86 10.71 12.98
N LEU A 213 -4.72 10.11 13.82
CA LEU A 213 -5.87 9.32 13.35
C LEU A 213 -6.83 10.15 12.49
N LEU A 214 -7.12 11.39 12.86
CA LEU A 214 -7.93 12.31 12.04
C LEU A 214 -7.28 12.58 10.68
N LEU A 215 -5.95 12.77 10.67
CA LEU A 215 -5.17 13.02 9.45
C LEU A 215 -5.03 11.77 8.56
N THR A 216 -5.29 10.56 9.07
CA THR A 216 -5.20 9.32 8.26
C THR A 216 -6.05 9.38 7.00
N GLY A 217 -7.17 10.11 7.04
CA GLY A 217 -8.03 10.30 5.88
C GLY A 217 -7.30 10.99 4.72
N ILE A 218 -6.61 12.09 5.01
CA ILE A 218 -5.83 12.83 4.01
C ILE A 218 -4.67 11.98 3.52
N VAL A 219 -3.93 11.39 4.46
CA VAL A 219 -2.73 10.59 4.21
C VAL A 219 -3.05 9.34 3.37
N THR A 220 -4.23 8.76 3.54
CA THR A 220 -4.70 7.61 2.77
C THR A 220 -5.32 8.02 1.43
N ALA A 221 -6.20 9.02 1.42
CA ALA A 221 -6.93 9.39 0.21
C ALA A 221 -6.03 10.08 -0.83
N SER A 222 -5.06 10.91 -0.40
CA SER A 222 -4.21 11.67 -1.33
C SER A 222 -3.44 10.77 -2.31
N PRO A 223 -2.66 9.76 -1.88
CA PRO A 223 -1.97 8.90 -2.84
C PRO A 223 -2.95 8.05 -3.67
N LEU A 224 -4.09 7.60 -3.13
CA LEU A 224 -5.08 6.86 -3.90
C LEU A 224 -5.76 7.72 -4.98
N ILE A 225 -5.98 9.01 -4.71
CA ILE A 225 -6.47 9.98 -5.70
C ILE A 225 -5.42 10.13 -6.81
N LEU A 226 -4.15 10.33 -6.46
CA LEU A 226 -3.05 10.44 -7.41
C LEU A 226 -2.87 9.16 -8.23
N PHE A 227 -2.98 7.98 -7.60
CA PHE A 227 -2.98 6.69 -8.28
C PHE A 227 -4.09 6.61 -9.34
N THR A 228 -5.31 7.02 -8.97
CA THR A 228 -6.44 7.01 -9.92
C THR A 228 -6.22 7.98 -11.09
N TYR A 229 -5.62 9.15 -10.82
CA TYR A 229 -5.20 10.06 -11.90
C TYR A 229 -4.18 9.41 -12.84
N GLY A 230 -3.26 8.63 -12.29
CA GLY A 230 -2.25 7.88 -13.04
C GLY A 230 -2.86 6.80 -13.93
N VAL A 231 -3.60 5.86 -13.35
CA VAL A 231 -4.17 4.72 -14.09
C VAL A 231 -5.17 5.12 -15.18
N ASN A 232 -5.82 6.27 -15.00
CA ASN A 232 -6.74 6.80 -16.00
C ASN A 232 -6.02 7.48 -17.20
N ARG A 233 -4.72 7.80 -17.09
CA ARG A 233 -3.96 8.55 -18.09
C ARG A 233 -2.76 7.81 -18.67
N LEU A 234 -2.33 6.75 -18.01
CA LEU A 234 -1.15 5.99 -18.39
C LEU A 234 -1.49 4.55 -18.76
N PRO A 235 -0.66 3.89 -19.56
CA PRO A 235 -0.64 2.44 -19.63
C PRO A 235 -0.41 1.83 -18.24
N LEU A 236 -1.08 0.71 -17.94
CA LEU A 236 -0.90 -0.01 -16.68
C LEU A 236 0.53 -0.54 -16.52
N SER A 237 1.16 -0.94 -17.61
CA SER A 237 2.58 -1.31 -17.64
C SER A 237 3.48 -0.19 -17.10
N THR A 238 3.28 1.05 -17.56
CA THR A 238 4.00 2.22 -17.06
C THR A 238 3.73 2.47 -15.57
N VAL A 239 2.47 2.35 -15.13
CA VAL A 239 2.09 2.49 -13.71
C VAL A 239 2.79 1.43 -12.87
N GLY A 240 2.85 0.18 -13.34
CA GLY A 240 3.55 -0.91 -12.70
C GLY A 240 5.06 -0.64 -12.53
N PHE A 241 5.76 -0.17 -13.57
CA PHE A 241 7.17 0.19 -13.45
C PHE A 241 7.43 1.31 -12.45
N LEU A 242 6.61 2.35 -12.47
CA LEU A 242 6.76 3.45 -11.50
C LEU A 242 6.55 3.00 -10.06
N GLN A 243 5.83 1.90 -9.82
CA GLN A 243 5.58 1.36 -8.49
C GLN A 243 6.85 0.94 -7.76
N TYR A 244 7.90 0.49 -8.47
CA TYR A 244 9.18 0.15 -7.85
C TYR A 244 9.84 1.31 -7.09
N SER A 245 9.47 2.56 -7.38
CA SER A 245 9.97 3.72 -6.63
C SER A 245 9.58 3.69 -5.15
N SER A 246 8.42 3.11 -4.80
CA SER A 246 7.96 3.02 -3.40
C SER A 246 8.84 2.09 -2.55
N PRO A 247 9.02 0.80 -2.86
CA PRO A 247 9.90 -0.07 -2.09
C PRO A 247 11.37 0.37 -2.13
N THR A 248 11.83 0.94 -3.24
CA THR A 248 13.19 1.49 -3.32
C THR A 248 13.39 2.64 -2.32
N LEU A 249 12.44 3.56 -2.23
CA LEU A 249 12.50 4.64 -1.25
C LEU A 249 12.44 4.13 0.19
N GLN A 250 11.58 3.14 0.46
CA GLN A 250 11.49 2.50 1.78
C GLN A 250 12.81 1.85 2.18
N MET A 251 13.46 1.15 1.25
CA MET A 251 14.78 0.56 1.47
C MET A 251 15.84 1.65 1.77
N LEU A 252 15.87 2.73 1.00
CA LEU A 252 16.78 3.86 1.23
C LEU A 252 16.57 4.53 2.59
N ILE A 253 15.34 4.57 3.10
CA ILE A 253 15.03 5.09 4.43
C ILE A 253 15.43 4.11 5.53
N GLY A 254 15.29 2.79 5.28
CA GLY A 254 15.63 1.73 6.23
C GLY A 254 17.13 1.55 6.45
N VAL A 255 17.91 1.57 5.37
CA VAL A 255 19.35 1.31 5.38
C VAL A 255 20.15 2.21 6.35
N PRO A 256 20.00 3.55 6.37
CA PRO A 256 20.74 4.39 7.31
C PRO A 256 20.46 4.08 8.79
N LYS A 257 19.25 3.66 9.13
CA LYS A 257 18.92 3.26 10.51
C LYS A 257 19.55 1.92 10.89
N LEU A 258 19.67 1.00 9.96
CA LEU A 258 20.37 -0.26 10.16
C LEU A 258 21.86 0.00 10.47
N PHE A 259 22.51 0.88 9.68
CA PHE A 259 23.93 1.24 9.91
C PHE A 259 24.18 2.12 11.13
N LEU A 260 23.19 2.93 11.54
CA LEU A 260 23.34 3.81 12.72
C LEU A 260 22.99 3.13 14.05
N ASN A 261 22.82 1.80 14.06
CA ASN A 261 22.51 1.01 15.27
C ASN A 261 21.28 1.52 16.05
N LEU A 262 20.32 2.13 15.35
CA LEU A 262 19.06 2.52 15.94
C LEU A 262 18.23 1.24 16.15
N ARG A 263 18.08 0.83 17.41
CA ARG A 263 17.50 -0.45 17.86
C ARG A 263 16.06 -0.74 17.41
N GLN A 264 15.46 0.13 16.60
CA GLN A 264 14.12 -0.09 16.06
C GLN A 264 14.11 0.18 14.56
N PRO A 265 13.82 -0.83 13.71
CA PRO A 265 13.63 -0.62 12.29
C PRO A 265 12.39 0.23 12.02
N LEU A 266 12.50 1.24 11.16
CA LEU A 266 11.38 2.07 10.69
C LEU A 266 10.27 1.27 10.02
N CYS A 267 10.60 0.05 9.59
CA CYS A 267 9.66 -0.83 8.93
C CYS A 267 10.04 -2.28 9.22
N PRO A 268 9.28 -2.97 10.09
CA PRO A 268 9.47 -4.40 10.36
C PRO A 268 9.43 -5.26 9.09
N GLN A 269 8.87 -4.71 8.00
CA GLN A 269 8.72 -5.38 6.71
C GLN A 269 10.05 -5.70 6.01
N PHE A 270 11.14 -5.05 6.40
CA PHE A 270 12.46 -5.23 5.76
C PHE A 270 13.49 -5.97 6.62
N LEU A 271 13.12 -6.31 7.87
CA LEU A 271 13.98 -7.19 8.68
C LEU A 271 13.69 -8.64 8.34
N PRO A 272 14.73 -9.46 8.06
CA PRO A 272 14.56 -10.90 8.01
C PRO A 272 13.99 -11.40 9.35
N LEU A 273 13.01 -12.31 9.31
CA LEU A 273 12.40 -12.93 10.50
C LEU A 273 13.44 -13.57 11.44
N GLN A 274 14.63 -13.86 10.92
CA GLN A 274 15.74 -14.44 11.65
C GLN A 274 16.25 -13.55 12.80
N GLU A 275 16.10 -12.21 12.66
CA GLU A 275 16.55 -11.29 13.71
C GLU A 275 15.57 -11.17 14.89
N ARG A 276 14.29 -11.53 14.71
CA ARG A 276 13.32 -11.55 15.81
C ARG A 276 13.41 -12.79 16.71
N SER A 277 14.05 -13.84 16.23
CA SER A 277 14.24 -15.11 16.97
C SER A 277 15.60 -15.25 17.63
N ILE A 278 16.50 -14.27 17.43
CA ILE A 278 17.83 -14.27 18.07
C ILE A 278 17.66 -13.63 19.46
N PRO A 279 17.94 -14.37 20.55
CA PRO A 279 17.93 -13.81 21.89
C PRO A 279 18.95 -12.65 22.01
N ASP A 280 18.64 -11.63 22.82
CA ASP A 280 19.53 -10.48 23.03
C ASP A 280 20.98 -10.87 23.39
N SER A 281 21.18 -12.07 23.99
CA SER A 281 22.51 -12.63 24.28
C SER A 281 23.35 -12.97 23.03
N ALA A 282 22.71 -13.29 21.89
CA ALA A 282 23.44 -13.65 20.68
C ALA A 282 23.99 -12.41 19.92
N TRP A 283 23.39 -11.23 20.13
CA TRP A 283 23.89 -9.98 19.55
C TRP A 283 25.18 -9.50 20.21
N VAL A 284 25.37 -9.80 21.50
CA VAL A 284 26.57 -9.44 22.26
C VAL A 284 27.80 -10.21 21.73
N ASP A 285 27.62 -11.46 21.30
CA ASP A 285 28.71 -12.26 20.77
C ASP A 285 29.16 -11.76 19.37
N PHE A 286 28.22 -11.32 18.51
CA PHE A 286 28.56 -10.78 17.19
C PHE A 286 29.32 -9.44 17.25
N THR A 287 29.01 -8.59 18.25
CA THR A 287 29.72 -7.31 18.43
C THR A 287 31.12 -7.53 19.00
N ASN A 288 31.27 -8.48 19.91
CA ASN A 288 32.57 -8.84 20.49
C ASN A 288 33.51 -9.47 19.45
N ASP A 289 32.97 -10.33 18.55
CA ASP A 289 33.75 -10.93 17.46
C ASP A 289 34.16 -9.89 16.39
N ALA A 290 33.31 -8.88 16.13
CA ALA A 290 33.64 -7.81 15.19
C ALA A 290 34.71 -6.84 15.74
N GLU A 291 34.72 -6.58 17.06
CA GLU A 291 35.74 -5.80 17.73
C GLU A 291 37.07 -6.56 17.84
N ALA A 292 37.04 -7.87 18.02
CA ALA A 292 38.22 -8.72 18.02
C ALA A 292 38.89 -8.79 16.63
N LEU A 293 38.09 -8.82 15.55
CA LEU A 293 38.60 -8.82 14.17
C LEU A 293 39.10 -7.45 13.69
N ALA A 294 38.76 -6.37 14.37
CA ALA A 294 39.25 -5.03 14.04
C ALA A 294 40.51 -4.64 14.85
N ALA A 295 40.93 -5.49 15.79
CA ALA A 295 42.10 -5.26 16.65
C ALA A 295 43.36 -6.03 16.23
N ASP A 296 43.27 -6.95 15.22
CA ASP A 296 44.37 -7.60 14.51
C ASP A 296 44.61 -6.91 13.14
#